data_f8c540c5b1854b7261f86c217c43e7f9
#
_entry.id   f8c540c5b1854b7261f86c217c43e7f9
#
_cell.length_a   1.000
_cell.length_b   1.000
_cell.length_c   1.000
_cell.angle_alpha   90.00
_cell.angle_beta   90.00
_cell.angle_gamma   90.00
#
_symmetry.space_group_name_H-M   'P 1'
#
loop_
_entity.id
_entity.type
_entity.pdbx_description
1 polymer ?
#
loop_
_entity_poly.entity_id
_entity_poly.type
_entity_poly.pdbx_seq_one_letter_code
_entity_poly.pdbx_strand_id
1 'polypeptide(L)'
;MRLTFLTIALIALTTLSWGQSASINWMSIEEAVAAQQSEPRKIVMDVYTQWCGPCKMMMAQTFTNANVIKYINDNYYAVKFDAESPDPVTFQGNTFTNPTYDPNRRGRNGVHELSRALGVNAYPTLVYFDEKAGVIAPISGYKQPGQMELYLKFFNEAYTDGVDQTQWESYRDAFNYTWR
;
A
#
# COMPACT_ATOMS: atom_id res chain seq x y z
N MET A 1 -46.31 -51.81 23.23
CA MET A 1 -44.93 -51.37 22.95
C MET A 1 -44.95 -50.57 21.62
N ARG A 2 -44.96 -49.23 21.70
CA ARG A 2 -44.93 -48.36 20.48
C ARG A 2 -43.57 -47.71 20.42
N LEU A 3 -42.78 -48.12 19.44
CA LEU A 3 -41.49 -47.46 19.11
C LEU A 3 -41.80 -46.23 18.27
N THR A 4 -41.50 -45.04 18.81
CA THR A 4 -41.50 -43.79 18.08
C THR A 4 -40.10 -43.54 17.52
N PHE A 5 -39.96 -43.59 16.17
CA PHE A 5 -38.75 -43.20 15.48
C PHE A 5 -38.65 -41.68 15.44
N LEU A 6 -37.66 -41.11 16.16
CA LEU A 6 -37.27 -39.69 16.02
C LEU A 6 -36.33 -39.57 14.82
N THR A 7 -36.80 -38.99 13.75
CA THR A 7 -35.99 -38.62 12.59
C THR A 7 -35.35 -37.25 12.88
N ILE A 8 -34.04 -37.24 13.13
CA ILE A 8 -33.25 -36.01 13.25
C ILE A 8 -32.93 -35.50 11.82
N ALA A 9 -33.60 -34.45 11.39
CA ALA A 9 -33.28 -33.76 10.15
C ALA A 9 -32.02 -32.90 10.36
N LEU A 10 -30.90 -33.33 9.77
CA LEU A 10 -29.64 -32.57 9.74
C LEU A 10 -29.75 -31.44 8.70
N ILE A 11 -30.06 -30.22 9.15
CA ILE A 11 -30.05 -29.04 8.29
C ILE A 11 -28.61 -28.63 8.07
N ALA A 12 -28.07 -28.96 6.91
CA ALA A 12 -26.77 -28.46 6.45
C ALA A 12 -26.90 -26.96 6.13
N LEU A 13 -26.43 -26.08 7.03
CA LEU A 13 -26.24 -24.67 6.71
C LEU A 13 -25.08 -24.55 5.72
N THR A 14 -25.39 -24.43 4.44
CA THR A 14 -24.44 -23.99 3.44
C THR A 14 -24.24 -22.48 3.61
N THR A 15 -23.13 -22.10 4.25
CA THR A 15 -22.68 -20.71 4.28
C THR A 15 -22.28 -20.31 2.87
N LEU A 16 -23.14 -19.55 2.17
CA LEU A 16 -22.73 -18.84 0.96
C LEU A 16 -21.66 -17.82 1.38
N SER A 17 -20.40 -18.19 1.20
CA SER A 17 -19.30 -17.24 1.25
C SER A 17 -19.44 -16.33 0.01
N TRP A 18 -20.00 -15.15 0.20
CA TRP A 18 -19.97 -14.10 -0.81
C TRP A 18 -18.50 -13.70 -0.92
N GLY A 19 -17.87 -14.11 -2.01
CA GLY A 19 -16.51 -13.72 -2.32
C GLY A 19 -16.46 -12.20 -2.46
N GLN A 20 -16.11 -11.51 -1.37
CA GLN A 20 -15.70 -10.11 -1.47
C GLN A 20 -14.52 -10.08 -2.41
N SER A 21 -14.63 -9.28 -3.47
CA SER A 21 -13.48 -8.94 -4.31
C SER A 21 -12.36 -8.47 -3.40
N ALA A 22 -11.27 -9.21 -3.36
CA ALA A 22 -10.13 -8.84 -2.54
C ALA A 22 -9.66 -7.44 -2.95
N SER A 23 -9.47 -6.57 -1.99
CA SER A 23 -8.95 -5.22 -2.17
C SER A 23 -7.73 -5.01 -1.27
N ILE A 24 -6.89 -4.02 -1.59
CA ILE A 24 -5.81 -3.63 -0.69
C ILE A 24 -6.42 -2.98 0.54
N ASN A 25 -5.93 -3.37 1.72
CA ASN A 25 -6.33 -2.84 3.02
C ASN A 25 -5.62 -1.50 3.28
N TRP A 26 -6.11 -0.44 2.63
CA TRP A 26 -5.56 0.90 2.78
C TRP A 26 -5.83 1.48 4.16
N MET A 27 -4.82 2.13 4.73
CA MET A 27 -4.90 2.80 6.04
C MET A 27 -4.13 4.13 6.01
N SER A 28 -4.22 4.90 7.10
CA SER A 28 -3.37 6.09 7.30
C SER A 28 -1.95 5.70 7.71
N ILE A 29 -1.01 6.64 7.65
CA ILE A 29 0.36 6.38 8.12
C ILE A 29 0.41 6.19 9.64
N GLU A 30 -0.43 6.88 10.38
CA GLU A 30 -0.55 6.74 11.84
C GLU A 30 -1.04 5.35 12.22
N GLU A 31 -2.07 4.82 11.50
CA GLU A 31 -2.57 3.47 11.71
C GLU A 31 -1.50 2.42 11.38
N ALA A 32 -0.77 2.60 10.28
CA ALA A 32 0.31 1.68 9.89
C ALA A 32 1.44 1.65 10.92
N VAL A 33 1.88 2.82 11.41
CA VAL A 33 2.91 2.93 12.45
C VAL A 33 2.42 2.33 13.78
N ALA A 34 1.16 2.53 14.14
CA ALA A 34 0.58 1.91 15.32
C ALA A 34 0.52 0.38 15.20
N ALA A 35 0.15 -0.14 14.02
CA ALA A 35 0.13 -1.58 13.77
C ALA A 35 1.53 -2.22 13.86
N GLN A 36 2.58 -1.52 13.43
CA GLN A 36 3.97 -2.00 13.56
C GLN A 36 4.41 -2.25 15.01
N GLN A 37 3.76 -1.61 16.01
CA GLN A 37 4.10 -1.84 17.42
C GLN A 37 3.72 -3.25 17.89
N SER A 38 2.72 -3.87 17.28
CA SER A 38 2.24 -5.21 17.61
C SER A 38 2.75 -6.28 16.64
N GLU A 39 2.81 -5.96 15.37
CA GLU A 39 3.30 -6.84 14.31
C GLU A 39 4.22 -6.06 13.37
N PRO A 40 5.56 -6.21 13.52
CA PRO A 40 6.52 -5.53 12.65
C PRO A 40 6.38 -5.99 11.19
N ARG A 41 5.94 -5.08 10.32
CA ARG A 41 5.89 -5.25 8.85
C ARG A 41 6.38 -3.97 8.19
N LYS A 42 6.91 -4.09 6.99
CA LYS A 42 7.23 -2.92 6.15
C LYS A 42 5.95 -2.17 5.76
N ILE A 43 6.11 -0.88 5.47
CA ILE A 43 5.02 -0.05 4.94
C ILE A 43 5.30 0.25 3.48
N VAL A 44 4.25 0.21 2.64
CA VAL A 44 4.26 0.78 1.29
C VAL A 44 3.19 1.86 1.21
N MET A 45 3.60 3.09 0.89
CA MET A 45 2.71 4.25 0.80
C MET A 45 2.55 4.68 -0.66
N ASP A 46 1.31 4.68 -1.17
CA ASP A 46 0.95 5.31 -2.45
C ASP A 46 0.69 6.80 -2.22
N VAL A 47 1.63 7.63 -2.68
CA VAL A 47 1.49 9.09 -2.66
C VAL A 47 0.95 9.56 -4.00
N TYR A 48 -0.26 10.14 -3.97
CA TYR A 48 -1.01 10.52 -5.15
C TYR A 48 -1.59 11.94 -5.05
N THR A 49 -2.24 12.39 -6.12
CA THR A 49 -3.13 13.56 -6.12
C THR A 49 -4.39 13.26 -6.93
N GLN A 50 -5.48 13.99 -6.65
CA GLN A 50 -6.79 13.76 -7.29
C GLN A 50 -6.79 14.01 -8.81
N TRP A 51 -5.93 14.90 -9.31
CA TRP A 51 -5.80 15.24 -10.73
C TRP A 51 -4.83 14.32 -11.49
N CYS A 52 -4.07 13.46 -10.80
CA CYS A 52 -3.02 12.64 -11.39
C CYS A 52 -3.58 11.49 -12.24
N GLY A 53 -3.48 11.60 -13.56
CA GLY A 53 -3.91 10.55 -14.50
C GLY A 53 -3.19 9.22 -14.31
N PRO A 54 -1.86 9.15 -14.24
CA PRO A 54 -1.11 7.92 -13.96
C PRO A 54 -1.45 7.28 -12.61
N CYS A 55 -1.80 8.08 -11.57
CA CYS A 55 -2.26 7.53 -10.29
C CYS A 55 -3.59 6.78 -10.45
N LYS A 56 -4.53 7.37 -11.18
CA LYS A 56 -5.82 6.73 -11.49
C LYS A 56 -5.64 5.44 -12.29
N MET A 57 -4.69 5.41 -13.23
CA MET A 57 -4.33 4.19 -13.96
C MET A 57 -3.75 3.13 -13.02
N MET A 58 -2.86 3.50 -12.10
CA MET A 58 -2.29 2.55 -11.12
C MET A 58 -3.36 1.98 -10.21
N MET A 59 -4.30 2.80 -9.75
CA MET A 59 -5.46 2.34 -9.00
C MET A 59 -6.33 1.35 -9.77
N ALA A 60 -6.58 1.61 -11.07
CA ALA A 60 -7.50 0.80 -11.87
C ALA A 60 -6.87 -0.49 -12.44
N GLN A 61 -5.56 -0.54 -12.63
CA GLN A 61 -4.88 -1.63 -13.34
C GLN A 61 -3.93 -2.41 -12.45
N THR A 62 -3.18 -1.73 -11.58
CA THR A 62 -2.16 -2.38 -10.75
C THR A 62 -2.74 -2.81 -9.40
N PHE A 63 -3.39 -1.90 -8.70
CA PHE A 63 -3.96 -2.18 -7.37
C PHE A 63 -5.27 -3.00 -7.40
N THR A 64 -5.75 -3.38 -8.58
CA THR A 64 -6.82 -4.36 -8.79
C THR A 64 -6.30 -5.74 -9.20
N ASN A 65 -5.00 -5.88 -9.47
CA ASN A 65 -4.40 -7.17 -9.78
C ASN A 65 -4.37 -8.07 -8.54
N ALA A 66 -4.90 -9.29 -8.66
CA ALA A 66 -5.06 -10.21 -7.54
C ALA A 66 -3.73 -10.57 -6.84
N ASN A 67 -2.64 -10.69 -7.59
CA ASN A 67 -1.32 -10.99 -7.02
C ASN A 67 -0.78 -9.79 -6.24
N VAL A 68 -0.95 -8.58 -6.77
CA VAL A 68 -0.55 -7.32 -6.08
C VAL A 68 -1.32 -7.17 -4.78
N ILE A 69 -2.65 -7.32 -4.83
CA ILE A 69 -3.51 -7.23 -3.65
C ILE A 69 -3.07 -8.23 -2.58
N LYS A 70 -2.95 -9.51 -2.99
CA LYS A 70 -2.56 -10.56 -2.06
C LYS A 70 -1.21 -10.29 -1.42
N TYR A 71 -0.19 -9.96 -2.24
CA TYR A 71 1.17 -9.77 -1.73
C TYR A 71 1.28 -8.57 -0.79
N ILE A 72 0.64 -7.45 -1.14
CA ILE A 72 0.62 -6.26 -0.28
C ILE A 72 -0.08 -6.58 1.05
N ASN A 73 -1.26 -7.18 1.03
CA ASN A 73 -2.01 -7.47 2.24
C ASN A 73 -1.31 -8.47 3.17
N ASP A 74 -0.56 -9.42 2.59
CA ASP A 74 0.16 -10.43 3.36
C ASP A 74 1.46 -9.88 3.99
N ASN A 75 2.15 -8.94 3.32
CA ASN A 75 3.53 -8.60 3.67
C ASN A 75 3.74 -7.13 4.08
N TYR A 76 2.77 -6.24 3.79
CA TYR A 76 2.91 -4.81 4.03
C TYR A 76 1.72 -4.24 4.79
N TYR A 77 1.94 -3.13 5.48
CA TYR A 77 0.89 -2.17 5.77
C TYR A 77 0.79 -1.20 4.59
N ALA A 78 -0.38 -1.14 3.96
CA ALA A 78 -0.60 -0.32 2.78
C ALA A 78 -1.16 1.04 3.18
N VAL A 79 -0.43 2.11 2.88
CA VAL A 79 -0.84 3.48 3.17
C VAL A 79 -1.22 4.19 1.89
N LYS A 80 -2.32 4.96 1.93
CA LYS A 80 -2.73 5.82 0.85
C LYS A 80 -2.72 7.27 1.30
N PHE A 81 -1.92 8.12 0.62
CA PHE A 81 -1.72 9.49 1.04
C PHE A 81 -1.93 10.49 -0.12
N ASP A 82 -2.93 11.35 0.02
CA ASP A 82 -3.13 12.47 -0.91
C ASP A 82 -2.13 13.59 -0.60
N ALA A 83 -1.21 13.83 -1.51
CA ALA A 83 -0.17 14.84 -1.37
C ALA A 83 -0.71 16.28 -1.31
N GLU A 84 -1.98 16.49 -1.59
CA GLU A 84 -2.67 17.78 -1.49
C GLU A 84 -3.74 17.79 -0.39
N SER A 85 -3.74 16.80 0.54
CA SER A 85 -4.64 16.77 1.69
C SER A 85 -4.49 18.04 2.55
N PRO A 86 -5.59 18.62 3.07
CA PRO A 86 -5.56 19.67 4.07
C PRO A 86 -5.28 19.16 5.49
N ASP A 87 -5.49 17.85 5.72
CA ASP A 87 -5.50 17.28 7.07
C ASP A 87 -4.09 17.15 7.62
N PRO A 88 -3.85 17.55 8.89
CA PRO A 88 -2.55 17.33 9.52
C PRO A 88 -2.26 15.85 9.69
N VAL A 89 -0.98 15.47 9.54
CA VAL A 89 -0.49 14.09 9.69
C VAL A 89 0.63 14.07 10.71
N THR A 90 0.55 13.14 11.67
CA THR A 90 1.60 12.93 12.67
C THR A 90 2.47 11.74 12.27
N PHE A 91 3.75 11.99 12.04
CA PHE A 91 4.70 10.95 11.67
C PHE A 91 6.05 11.17 12.36
N GLN A 92 6.59 10.12 12.99
CA GLN A 92 7.88 10.15 13.74
C GLN A 92 7.96 11.31 14.75
N GLY A 93 6.88 11.55 15.49
CA GLY A 93 6.82 12.60 16.52
C GLY A 93 6.68 14.03 16.00
N ASN A 94 6.60 14.24 14.69
CA ASN A 94 6.38 15.53 14.04
C ASN A 94 4.97 15.61 13.47
N THR A 95 4.36 16.80 13.54
CA THR A 95 3.08 17.07 12.85
C THR A 95 3.39 17.84 11.57
N PHE A 96 2.99 17.25 10.44
CA PHE A 96 3.08 17.85 9.11
C PHE A 96 1.72 18.39 8.70
N THR A 97 1.71 19.52 8.03
CA THR A 97 0.49 20.22 7.59
C THR A 97 0.57 20.57 6.10
N ASN A 98 -0.50 21.19 5.59
CA ASN A 98 -0.50 21.78 4.26
C ASN A 98 -0.85 23.26 4.33
N PRO A 99 0.10 24.14 4.73
CA PRO A 99 -0.18 25.55 4.96
C PRO A 99 -0.50 26.33 3.68
N THR A 100 -0.27 25.74 2.52
CA THR A 100 -0.54 26.34 1.21
C THR A 100 -1.80 25.77 0.54
N TYR A 101 -2.55 24.94 1.26
CA TYR A 101 -3.84 24.45 0.77
C TYR A 101 -4.87 25.59 0.69
N ASP A 102 -5.55 25.69 -0.46
CA ASP A 102 -6.62 26.65 -0.69
C ASP A 102 -7.91 25.89 -1.02
N PRO A 103 -8.93 25.93 -0.12
CA PRO A 103 -10.19 25.21 -0.30
C PRO A 103 -11.03 25.71 -1.50
N ASN A 104 -10.74 26.93 -2.00
CA ASN A 104 -11.42 27.51 -3.14
C ASN A 104 -10.74 27.22 -4.48
N ARG A 105 -9.55 26.65 -4.45
CA ARG A 105 -8.76 26.34 -5.65
C ARG A 105 -9.30 25.11 -6.36
N ARG A 106 -9.51 25.21 -7.66
CA ARG A 106 -9.84 24.06 -8.51
C ARG A 106 -8.55 23.50 -9.17
N GLY A 107 -8.44 22.15 -9.20
CA GLY A 107 -7.30 21.46 -9.78
C GLY A 107 -6.13 21.29 -8.80
N ARG A 108 -4.90 21.64 -9.21
CA ARG A 108 -3.70 21.46 -8.37
C ARG A 108 -3.72 22.40 -7.18
N ASN A 109 -3.40 21.85 -6.01
CA ASN A 109 -3.39 22.58 -4.76
C ASN A 109 -2.00 22.65 -4.12
N GLY A 110 -1.93 23.16 -2.88
CA GLY A 110 -0.71 23.14 -2.07
C GLY A 110 -0.24 21.72 -1.79
N VAL A 111 1.08 21.51 -1.79
CA VAL A 111 1.68 20.22 -1.48
C VAL A 111 1.92 20.11 0.02
N HIS A 112 1.44 19.02 0.60
CA HIS A 112 1.59 18.68 2.01
C HIS A 112 3.06 18.54 2.41
N GLU A 113 3.42 19.03 3.59
CA GLU A 113 4.80 19.01 4.11
C GLU A 113 5.36 17.59 4.22
N LEU A 114 4.54 16.61 4.57
CA LEU A 114 4.95 15.19 4.62
C LEU A 114 5.45 14.70 3.25
N SER A 115 4.77 15.04 2.15
CA SER A 115 5.24 14.66 0.80
C SER A 115 6.63 15.18 0.51
N ARG A 116 6.92 16.43 0.91
CA ARG A 116 8.26 17.03 0.75
C ARG A 116 9.29 16.33 1.64
N ALA A 117 8.94 16.07 2.90
CA ALA A 117 9.82 15.38 3.86
C ALA A 117 10.18 13.96 3.39
N LEU A 118 9.25 13.27 2.69
CA LEU A 118 9.47 11.96 2.09
C LEU A 118 10.20 12.00 0.75
N GLY A 119 10.61 13.17 0.25
CA GLY A 119 11.32 13.32 -1.02
C GLY A 119 10.43 13.11 -2.26
N VAL A 120 9.10 13.23 -2.12
CA VAL A 120 8.16 13.05 -3.22
C VAL A 120 8.12 14.31 -4.08
N ASN A 121 8.48 14.16 -5.37
CA ASN A 121 8.53 15.26 -6.35
C ASN A 121 7.74 14.98 -7.62
N ALA A 122 7.12 13.80 -7.73
CA ALA A 122 6.28 13.39 -8.86
C ALA A 122 5.17 12.44 -8.38
N TYR A 123 4.13 12.22 -9.20
CA TYR A 123 3.02 11.34 -8.87
C TYR A 123 2.69 10.36 -10.01
N PRO A 124 2.33 9.10 -9.66
CA PRO A 124 2.38 8.51 -8.32
C PRO A 124 3.81 8.31 -7.85
N THR A 125 4.03 8.25 -6.53
CA THR A 125 5.28 7.78 -5.93
C THR A 125 4.94 6.76 -4.85
N LEU A 126 5.59 5.59 -4.90
CA LEU A 126 5.55 4.59 -3.84
C LEU A 126 6.70 4.87 -2.88
N VAL A 127 6.39 5.14 -1.62
CA VAL A 127 7.41 5.27 -0.58
C VAL A 127 7.43 3.99 0.24
N TYR A 128 8.61 3.38 0.35
CA TYR A 128 8.84 2.18 1.14
C TYR A 128 9.47 2.55 2.47
N PHE A 129 9.01 1.87 3.53
CA PHE A 129 9.51 2.05 4.88
C PHE A 129 9.88 0.69 5.48
N ASP A 130 10.86 0.69 6.38
CA ASP A 130 11.23 -0.47 7.17
C ASP A 130 10.19 -0.79 8.26
N GLU A 131 10.44 -1.83 9.06
CA GLU A 131 9.58 -2.30 10.14
C GLU A 131 9.53 -1.37 11.35
N LYS A 132 10.28 -0.27 11.32
CA LYS A 132 10.32 0.79 12.34
C LYS A 132 9.88 2.15 11.80
N ALA A 133 9.20 2.16 10.66
CA ALA A 133 8.79 3.34 9.93
C ALA A 133 9.96 4.24 9.45
N GLY A 134 11.17 3.71 9.37
CA GLY A 134 12.31 4.37 8.70
C GLY A 134 12.07 4.41 7.20
N VAL A 135 12.29 5.57 6.57
CA VAL A 135 12.14 5.73 5.11
C VAL A 135 13.27 4.97 4.40
N ILE A 136 12.91 4.01 3.55
CA ILE A 136 13.87 3.28 2.70
C ILE A 136 14.09 4.06 1.40
N ALA A 137 13.03 4.20 0.58
CA ALA A 137 13.16 4.86 -0.72
C ALA A 137 11.81 5.34 -1.27
N PRO A 138 11.75 6.53 -1.92
CA PRO A 138 10.67 6.92 -2.80
C PRO A 138 10.91 6.42 -4.24
N ILE A 139 9.96 5.68 -4.81
CA ILE A 139 10.02 5.13 -6.17
C ILE A 139 8.93 5.77 -7.02
N SER A 140 9.30 6.75 -7.82
CA SER A 140 8.36 7.54 -8.62
C SER A 140 7.88 6.83 -9.88
N GLY A 141 6.68 7.22 -10.34
CA GLY A 141 6.05 6.85 -11.60
C GLY A 141 5.16 5.60 -11.52
N TYR A 142 4.26 5.53 -12.49
CA TYR A 142 3.35 4.40 -12.66
C TYR A 142 4.10 3.08 -12.78
N LYS A 143 3.60 2.05 -12.10
CA LYS A 143 4.14 0.68 -12.16
C LYS A 143 3.04 -0.28 -12.63
N GLN A 144 3.30 -1.03 -13.69
CA GLN A 144 2.47 -2.18 -14.07
C GLN A 144 2.61 -3.32 -13.05
N PRO A 145 1.69 -4.30 -13.02
CA PRO A 145 1.75 -5.38 -12.02
C PRO A 145 3.12 -6.07 -11.90
N GLY A 146 3.76 -6.41 -13.03
CA GLY A 146 5.11 -7.02 -13.01
C GLY A 146 6.17 -6.08 -12.42
N GLN A 147 6.15 -4.79 -12.77
CA GLN A 147 7.06 -3.83 -12.17
C GLN A 147 6.79 -3.67 -10.66
N MET A 148 5.52 -3.68 -10.25
CA MET A 148 5.14 -3.67 -8.84
C MET A 148 5.68 -4.90 -8.12
N GLU A 149 5.59 -6.10 -8.73
CA GLU A 149 6.16 -7.34 -8.21
C GLU A 149 7.65 -7.19 -7.87
N LEU A 150 8.44 -6.65 -8.80
CA LEU A 150 9.88 -6.45 -8.61
C LEU A 150 10.17 -5.63 -7.36
N TYR A 151 9.54 -4.46 -7.23
CA TYR A 151 9.80 -3.57 -6.09
C TYR A 151 9.27 -4.12 -4.77
N LEU A 152 8.06 -4.68 -4.75
CA LEU A 152 7.50 -5.27 -3.54
C LEU A 152 8.35 -6.42 -3.02
N LYS A 153 8.79 -7.32 -3.89
CA LYS A 153 9.64 -8.45 -3.50
C LYS A 153 11.05 -7.98 -3.12
N PHE A 154 11.63 -7.05 -3.87
CA PHE A 154 12.95 -6.51 -3.52
C PHE A 154 12.97 -5.93 -2.10
N PHE A 155 12.08 -5.00 -1.80
CA PHE A 155 12.07 -4.35 -0.50
C PHE A 155 11.66 -5.28 0.64
N ASN A 156 10.84 -6.30 0.37
CA ASN A 156 10.42 -7.25 1.41
C ASN A 156 11.44 -8.37 1.66
N GLU A 157 12.03 -8.92 0.60
CA GLU A 157 12.78 -10.18 0.66
C GLU A 157 14.30 -9.98 0.56
N ALA A 158 14.75 -8.96 -0.19
CA ALA A 158 16.16 -8.79 -0.55
C ALA A 158 16.82 -7.55 0.04
N TYR A 159 16.04 -6.51 0.35
CA TYR A 159 16.56 -5.27 0.90
C TYR A 159 17.04 -5.48 2.33
N THR A 160 18.28 -5.06 2.59
CA THR A 160 18.87 -4.91 3.93
C THR A 160 19.50 -3.52 4.02
N ASP A 161 19.69 -3.01 5.24
CA ASP A 161 20.38 -1.74 5.44
C ASP A 161 21.77 -1.78 4.81
N GLY A 162 22.07 -0.77 3.97
CA GLY A 162 23.34 -0.68 3.25
C GLY A 162 23.35 -1.34 1.86
N VAL A 163 22.20 -1.81 1.36
CA VAL A 163 22.08 -2.24 -0.05
C VAL A 163 22.53 -1.10 -0.97
N ASP A 164 23.52 -1.39 -1.81
CA ASP A 164 24.03 -0.46 -2.80
C ASP A 164 23.37 -0.62 -4.18
N GLN A 165 23.73 0.28 -5.09
CA GLN A 165 23.21 0.28 -6.45
C GLN A 165 23.52 -1.04 -7.20
N THR A 166 24.67 -1.65 -6.96
CA THR A 166 25.10 -2.88 -7.63
C THR A 166 24.21 -4.07 -7.21
N GLN A 167 23.85 -4.15 -5.94
CA GLN A 167 22.97 -5.20 -5.42
C GLN A 167 21.55 -5.05 -5.99
N TRP A 168 21.04 -3.81 -6.06
CA TRP A 168 19.77 -3.54 -6.72
C TRP A 168 19.79 -3.96 -8.20
N GLU A 169 20.82 -3.57 -8.96
CA GLU A 169 20.95 -3.91 -10.37
C GLU A 169 21.04 -5.42 -10.57
N SER A 170 21.83 -6.13 -9.76
CA SER A 170 21.95 -7.58 -9.81
C SER A 170 20.61 -8.27 -9.53
N TYR A 171 19.86 -7.81 -8.54
CA TYR A 171 18.54 -8.34 -8.23
C TYR A 171 17.56 -8.11 -9.38
N ARG A 172 17.49 -6.86 -9.89
CA ARG A 172 16.62 -6.48 -11.00
C ARG A 172 16.91 -7.30 -12.26
N ASP A 173 18.18 -7.47 -12.60
CA ASP A 173 18.59 -8.14 -13.85
C ASP A 173 18.36 -9.68 -13.80
N ALA A 174 18.37 -10.26 -12.61
CA ALA A 174 18.05 -11.67 -12.37
C ALA A 174 16.54 -11.92 -12.13
N PHE A 175 15.72 -10.85 -12.02
CA PHE A 175 14.33 -10.98 -11.59
C PHE A 175 13.45 -11.64 -12.66
N ASN A 176 12.72 -12.70 -12.25
CA ASN A 176 11.74 -13.36 -13.11
C ASN A 176 10.31 -12.84 -12.81
N TYR A 177 9.80 -12.06 -13.73
CA TYR A 177 8.45 -11.47 -13.64
C TYR A 177 7.36 -12.52 -13.81
N THR A 178 6.46 -12.61 -12.84
CA THR A 178 5.35 -13.58 -12.85
C THR A 178 3.97 -12.93 -12.84
N TRP A 179 3.85 -11.67 -12.42
CA TRP A 179 2.56 -10.96 -12.39
C TRP A 179 2.31 -10.24 -13.72
N ARG A 180 1.14 -10.50 -14.29
CA ARG A 180 0.70 -9.93 -15.56
C ARG A 180 -0.56 -9.10 -15.39
#